data_473810e93441c0122892c31e8e7fb4ad
#
_entry.id   473810e93441c0122892c31e8e7fb4ad
#
_cell.length_a   1.000
_cell.length_b   1.000
_cell.length_c   1.000
_cell.angle_alpha   90.00
_cell.angle_beta   90.00
_cell.angle_gamma   90.00
#
_symmetry.space_group_name_H-M   'P 1'
#
loop_
_entity.id
_entity.type
_entity.pdbx_description
1 polymer ?
#
loop_
_entity_poly.entity_id
_entity_poly.type
_entity_poly.pdbx_seq_one_letter_code
_entity_poly.pdbx_strand_id
1 'polypeptide(L)'
;MGKVIGIDLGTSTSCVSVFEGGKPTVIVNAEGKRTTPSIVSFGKDGERKIGEAAKRQAVTNPKNTVYEIKRFMGEKFNECEQEVKRVPYSVVNDGGYPKVDIEGRKYTPQEISAIILQKMKKTAEDYLGEDVKDAVITVPAYFSDSQRQATKEAGEISGLNVLRIVNEPTAAALAYGIDKSDKDMNIAVYDFGGGTLDVSILSFGGGVFEVLSTDGDTHLGGSDVDEKVMNWLIDEFKNDEGVDISKDPMAMQRIKEAAEKAKIELSSTNSTEINLPYITAVDGMPKHLVKTLTKAKFESLIDDLVQRTIEPCKKALENAKLGIDEIDEVILVGGSTRIPAVQEAVKKFFGKEPSKNVNPDEVVSLGASVQGAILNKESGVGDIVLLDVTPLNLGLETLGNAMTNLIEANTTIPCKKTQTFTTAQDNQTAITVRVLQGNRPLASQNKQIGIFNLEGLMPAPKGIPQLE
;
A
#
# COMPACT_ATOMS: atom_id res chain seq x y z
N MET A 1 -21.97 21.48 -7.19
CA MET A 1 -20.58 21.02 -7.03
C MET A 1 -20.43 19.75 -7.86
N GLY A 2 -19.27 19.54 -8.51
CA GLY A 2 -19.01 18.30 -9.26
C GLY A 2 -18.95 17.10 -8.34
N LYS A 3 -19.01 15.90 -8.90
CA LYS A 3 -18.88 14.66 -8.14
C LYS A 3 -17.43 14.48 -7.67
N VAL A 4 -17.27 13.98 -6.44
CA VAL A 4 -15.98 13.57 -5.88
C VAL A 4 -15.86 12.06 -6.03
N ILE A 5 -14.78 11.60 -6.64
CA ILE A 5 -14.51 10.16 -6.78
C ILE A 5 -13.62 9.65 -5.66
N GLY A 6 -13.83 8.40 -5.26
CA GLY A 6 -12.96 7.66 -4.35
C GLY A 6 -12.06 6.71 -5.14
N ILE A 7 -10.75 6.77 -4.92
CA ILE A 7 -9.79 5.93 -5.61
C ILE A 7 -8.97 5.15 -4.57
N ASP A 8 -9.00 3.83 -4.71
CA ASP A 8 -8.02 2.93 -4.14
C ASP A 8 -6.89 2.74 -5.16
N LEU A 9 -5.72 3.34 -4.89
CA LEU A 9 -4.52 3.19 -5.71
C LEU A 9 -3.69 2.02 -5.14
N GLY A 10 -4.07 0.80 -5.51
CA GLY A 10 -3.43 -0.41 -4.99
C GLY A 10 -2.11 -0.77 -5.68
N THR A 11 -1.29 -1.59 -5.02
CA THR A 11 0.00 -2.08 -5.56
C THR A 11 -0.20 -2.92 -6.82
N SER A 12 -1.18 -3.82 -6.82
CA SER A 12 -1.45 -4.73 -7.94
C SER A 12 -2.66 -4.30 -8.78
N THR A 13 -3.71 -3.82 -8.12
CA THR A 13 -4.97 -3.40 -8.75
C THR A 13 -5.47 -2.11 -8.11
N SER A 14 -6.11 -1.27 -8.91
CA SER A 14 -6.77 -0.04 -8.46
C SER A 14 -8.27 -0.11 -8.69
N CYS A 15 -9.03 0.59 -7.86
CA CYS A 15 -10.49 0.65 -7.93
C CYS A 15 -10.97 2.10 -7.82
N VAL A 16 -12.03 2.43 -8.56
CA VAL A 16 -12.65 3.76 -8.49
C VAL A 16 -14.14 3.65 -8.21
N SER A 17 -14.64 4.54 -7.38
CA SER A 17 -16.03 4.59 -6.97
C SER A 17 -16.54 6.02 -6.84
N VAL A 18 -17.85 6.15 -6.76
CA VAL A 18 -18.56 7.42 -6.56
C VAL A 18 -19.68 7.23 -5.55
N PHE A 19 -20.00 8.27 -4.81
CA PHE A 19 -21.19 8.29 -3.98
C PHE A 19 -22.37 8.87 -4.79
N GLU A 20 -23.40 8.06 -5.00
CA GLU A 20 -24.59 8.44 -5.77
C GLU A 20 -25.84 7.74 -5.24
N GLY A 21 -27.00 8.38 -5.34
CA GLY A 21 -28.25 7.81 -4.88
C GLY A 21 -28.25 7.43 -3.38
N GLY A 22 -27.44 8.13 -2.56
CA GLY A 22 -27.34 7.88 -1.12
C GLY A 22 -26.45 6.69 -0.73
N LYS A 23 -25.66 6.13 -1.67
CA LYS A 23 -24.77 4.99 -1.41
C LYS A 23 -23.46 5.06 -2.23
N PRO A 24 -22.37 4.46 -1.72
CA PRO A 24 -21.14 4.31 -2.49
C PRO A 24 -21.32 3.23 -3.57
N THR A 25 -20.84 3.50 -4.79
CA THR A 25 -20.97 2.63 -5.96
C THR A 25 -19.63 2.49 -6.68
N VAL A 26 -19.16 1.26 -6.90
CA VAL A 26 -17.96 1.00 -7.70
C VAL A 26 -18.27 1.22 -9.18
N ILE A 27 -17.38 1.95 -9.84
CA ILE A 27 -17.47 2.22 -11.28
C ILE A 27 -16.79 1.10 -12.07
N VAL A 28 -17.53 0.50 -12.98
CA VAL A 28 -17.02 -0.53 -13.89
C VAL A 28 -16.21 0.12 -15.00
N ASN A 29 -15.01 -0.40 -15.29
CA ASN A 29 -14.16 0.12 -16.35
C ASN A 29 -14.63 -0.29 -17.76
N ALA A 30 -13.97 0.24 -18.79
CA ALA A 30 -14.30 -0.04 -20.18
C ALA A 30 -14.16 -1.52 -20.57
N GLU A 31 -13.39 -2.29 -19.82
CA GLU A 31 -13.18 -3.74 -19.98
C GLU A 31 -14.24 -4.58 -19.23
N GLY A 32 -15.24 -3.94 -18.62
CA GLY A 32 -16.30 -4.60 -17.84
C GLY A 32 -15.85 -5.11 -16.49
N LYS A 33 -14.71 -4.64 -15.97
CA LYS A 33 -14.13 -5.02 -14.67
C LYS A 33 -14.38 -3.95 -13.62
N ARG A 34 -14.48 -4.38 -12.37
CA ARG A 34 -14.65 -3.49 -11.20
C ARG A 34 -13.31 -2.99 -10.62
N THR A 35 -12.23 -3.68 -10.96
CA THR A 35 -10.85 -3.28 -10.64
C THR A 35 -10.01 -3.20 -11.92
N THR A 36 -8.95 -2.41 -11.89
CA THR A 36 -8.02 -2.22 -13.01
C THR A 36 -6.61 -2.57 -12.54
N PRO A 37 -5.85 -3.43 -13.24
CA PRO A 37 -4.46 -3.68 -12.91
C PRO A 37 -3.64 -2.40 -12.87
N SER A 38 -2.84 -2.22 -11.82
CA SER A 38 -1.93 -1.07 -11.64
C SER A 38 -0.67 -1.25 -12.47
N ILE A 39 -0.84 -1.40 -13.78
CA ILE A 39 0.21 -1.73 -14.75
C ILE A 39 0.18 -0.74 -15.92
N VAL A 40 1.38 -0.27 -16.30
CA VAL A 40 1.59 0.63 -17.45
C VAL A 40 2.61 0.00 -18.38
N SER A 41 2.30 -0.12 -19.66
CA SER A 41 3.23 -0.59 -20.70
C SER A 41 3.49 0.52 -21.73
N PHE A 42 4.75 0.67 -22.12
CA PHE A 42 5.20 1.64 -23.11
C PHE A 42 5.55 0.91 -24.41
N GLY A 43 4.89 1.31 -25.49
CA GLY A 43 5.15 0.83 -26.85
C GLY A 43 6.26 1.62 -27.53
N LYS A 44 6.76 1.11 -28.68
CA LYS A 44 7.88 1.71 -29.45
C LYS A 44 7.59 3.12 -29.96
N ASP A 45 6.33 3.45 -30.21
CA ASP A 45 5.88 4.75 -30.74
C ASP A 45 5.44 5.73 -29.65
N GLY A 46 5.82 5.45 -28.38
CA GLY A 46 5.38 6.24 -27.23
C GLY A 46 3.93 5.99 -26.82
N GLU A 47 3.25 4.99 -27.44
CA GLU A 47 1.93 4.56 -27.03
C GLU A 47 1.98 4.01 -25.60
N ARG A 48 1.02 4.40 -24.77
CA ARG A 48 0.86 3.91 -23.42
C ARG A 48 -0.36 3.02 -23.30
N LYS A 49 -0.19 1.83 -22.78
CA LYS A 49 -1.29 0.94 -22.39
C LYS A 49 -1.35 0.85 -20.87
N ILE A 50 -2.57 0.75 -20.34
CA ILE A 50 -2.82 0.78 -18.91
C ILE A 50 -3.78 -0.35 -18.57
N GLY A 51 -3.64 -0.94 -17.39
CA GLY A 51 -4.54 -1.98 -16.89
C GLY A 51 -4.39 -3.30 -17.63
N GLU A 52 -5.50 -3.92 -18.00
CA GLU A 52 -5.52 -5.23 -18.68
C GLU A 52 -4.75 -5.25 -20.01
N ALA A 53 -4.80 -4.15 -20.77
CA ALA A 53 -4.05 -4.03 -22.00
C ALA A 53 -2.53 -4.04 -21.78
N ALA A 54 -2.07 -3.40 -20.71
CA ALA A 54 -0.67 -3.41 -20.29
C ALA A 54 -0.27 -4.79 -19.73
N LYS A 55 -1.11 -5.41 -18.89
CA LYS A 55 -0.87 -6.75 -18.32
C LYS A 55 -0.62 -7.77 -19.41
N ARG A 56 -1.42 -7.77 -20.48
CA ARG A 56 -1.24 -8.67 -21.63
C ARG A 56 0.08 -8.49 -22.39
N GLN A 57 0.75 -7.34 -22.24
CA GLN A 57 2.05 -7.08 -22.87
C GLN A 57 3.25 -7.41 -21.98
N ALA A 58 3.04 -7.67 -20.71
CA ALA A 58 4.12 -7.89 -19.75
C ALA A 58 5.07 -9.03 -20.17
N VAL A 59 4.57 -10.11 -20.75
CA VAL A 59 5.39 -11.24 -21.23
C VAL A 59 6.24 -10.85 -22.43
N THR A 60 5.68 -10.13 -23.41
CA THR A 60 6.38 -9.80 -24.66
C THR A 60 7.20 -8.53 -24.60
N ASN A 61 6.90 -7.66 -23.61
CA ASN A 61 7.57 -6.38 -23.40
C ASN A 61 7.89 -6.14 -21.91
N PRO A 62 8.57 -7.08 -21.21
CA PRO A 62 8.78 -6.99 -19.77
C PRO A 62 9.60 -5.78 -19.34
N LYS A 63 10.58 -5.35 -20.15
CA LYS A 63 11.47 -4.23 -19.84
C LYS A 63 10.77 -2.87 -19.88
N ASN A 64 9.67 -2.75 -20.62
CA ASN A 64 8.91 -1.51 -20.78
C ASN A 64 7.49 -1.64 -20.19
N THR A 65 7.25 -2.64 -19.35
CA THR A 65 5.99 -2.84 -18.64
C THR A 65 6.22 -2.70 -17.14
N VAL A 66 5.65 -1.64 -16.57
CA VAL A 66 5.87 -1.23 -15.18
C VAL A 66 4.68 -1.68 -14.33
N TYR A 67 4.96 -2.37 -13.23
CA TYR A 67 4.00 -2.82 -12.23
C TYR A 67 4.61 -2.68 -10.82
N GLU A 68 3.78 -2.79 -9.78
CA GLU A 68 4.21 -2.64 -8.38
C GLU A 68 4.91 -1.31 -8.08
N ILE A 69 4.63 -0.27 -8.86
CA ILE A 69 5.28 1.04 -8.71
C ILE A 69 5.03 1.67 -7.33
N LYS A 70 3.95 1.30 -6.65
CA LYS A 70 3.63 1.77 -5.30
C LYS A 70 4.74 1.45 -4.28
N ARG A 71 5.53 0.37 -4.50
CA ARG A 71 6.67 -0.01 -3.66
C ARG A 71 7.86 0.96 -3.73
N PHE A 72 7.88 1.85 -4.72
CA PHE A 72 8.92 2.87 -4.90
C PHE A 72 8.43 4.28 -4.50
N MET A 73 7.14 4.42 -4.14
CA MET A 73 6.55 5.72 -3.84
C MET A 73 7.15 6.34 -2.59
N GLY A 74 7.72 7.56 -2.71
CA GLY A 74 8.26 8.32 -1.60
C GLY A 74 9.49 7.71 -0.93
N GLU A 75 10.11 6.68 -1.54
CA GLU A 75 11.30 6.01 -1.05
C GLU A 75 12.57 6.60 -1.65
N LYS A 76 13.68 6.50 -0.92
CA LYS A 76 15.02 6.73 -1.47
C LYS A 76 15.51 5.46 -2.15
N PHE A 77 16.43 5.61 -3.12
CA PHE A 77 16.93 4.46 -3.88
C PHE A 77 17.54 3.36 -2.99
N ASN A 78 18.30 3.74 -1.96
CA ASN A 78 18.89 2.79 -1.01
C ASN A 78 17.88 2.14 -0.06
N GLU A 79 16.66 2.68 0.05
CA GLU A 79 15.57 2.10 0.85
C GLU A 79 14.82 0.99 0.08
N CYS A 80 14.89 1.01 -1.26
CA CYS A 80 14.14 0.09 -2.14
C CYS A 80 15.03 -0.81 -3.02
N GLU A 81 16.31 -1.01 -2.69
CA GLU A 81 17.24 -1.83 -3.49
C GLU A 81 16.78 -3.28 -3.68
N GLN A 82 16.06 -3.85 -2.73
CA GLN A 82 15.51 -5.20 -2.86
C GLN A 82 14.39 -5.23 -3.92
N GLU A 83 13.53 -4.23 -3.93
CA GLU A 83 12.45 -4.11 -4.90
C GLU A 83 12.99 -3.88 -6.32
N VAL A 84 14.08 -3.12 -6.45
CA VAL A 84 14.78 -2.92 -7.74
C VAL A 84 15.22 -4.26 -8.36
N LYS A 85 15.64 -5.22 -7.55
CA LYS A 85 16.09 -6.54 -8.02
C LYS A 85 14.95 -7.46 -8.44
N ARG A 86 13.72 -7.17 -8.03
CA ARG A 86 12.53 -8.02 -8.25
C ARG A 86 11.79 -7.70 -9.55
N VAL A 87 12.07 -6.55 -10.15
CA VAL A 87 11.36 -6.08 -11.34
C VAL A 87 12.21 -6.24 -12.60
N PRO A 88 11.60 -6.56 -13.77
CA PRO A 88 12.33 -6.75 -15.03
C PRO A 88 12.64 -5.44 -15.75
N TYR A 89 11.96 -4.35 -15.41
CA TYR A 89 12.21 -3.03 -15.98
C TYR A 89 13.34 -2.32 -15.23
N SER A 90 13.98 -1.37 -15.90
CA SER A 90 15.12 -0.65 -15.34
C SER A 90 14.69 0.38 -14.33
N VAL A 91 15.20 0.27 -13.09
CA VAL A 91 15.06 1.30 -12.06
C VAL A 91 16.45 1.85 -11.74
N VAL A 92 16.63 3.15 -11.92
CA VAL A 92 17.92 3.82 -11.77
C VAL A 92 17.90 4.81 -10.60
N ASN A 93 19.07 4.99 -9.98
CA ASN A 93 19.27 6.04 -8.99
C ASN A 93 19.45 7.39 -9.70
N ASP A 94 18.56 8.33 -9.45
CA ASP A 94 18.66 9.68 -9.97
C ASP A 94 18.47 10.71 -8.84
N GLY A 95 19.57 11.32 -8.43
CA GLY A 95 19.56 12.26 -7.31
C GLY A 95 19.21 11.64 -5.95
N GLY A 96 19.46 10.32 -5.75
CA GLY A 96 19.14 9.61 -4.53
C GLY A 96 17.75 8.96 -4.50
N TYR A 97 16.96 9.12 -5.58
CA TYR A 97 15.61 8.59 -5.69
C TYR A 97 15.49 7.57 -6.82
N PRO A 98 14.59 6.57 -6.69
CA PRO A 98 14.34 5.62 -7.76
C PRO A 98 13.57 6.28 -8.90
N LYS A 99 14.02 6.05 -10.14
CA LYS A 99 13.27 6.39 -11.35
C LYS A 99 13.25 5.20 -12.30
N VAL A 100 12.13 5.01 -12.95
CA VAL A 100 11.97 3.99 -14.01
C VAL A 100 12.53 4.55 -15.30
N ASP A 101 13.51 3.85 -15.88
CA ASP A 101 14.10 4.22 -17.16
C ASP A 101 13.44 3.40 -18.29
N ILE A 102 12.72 4.09 -19.16
CA ILE A 102 12.09 3.53 -20.35
C ILE A 102 12.78 4.15 -21.57
N GLU A 103 13.65 3.39 -22.19
CA GLU A 103 14.36 3.78 -23.42
C GLU A 103 15.07 5.14 -23.31
N GLY A 104 15.68 5.40 -22.13
CA GLY A 104 16.42 6.65 -21.83
C GLY A 104 15.56 7.78 -21.27
N ARG A 105 14.24 7.61 -21.19
CA ARG A 105 13.37 8.54 -20.48
C ARG A 105 13.11 8.06 -19.07
N LYS A 106 13.44 8.88 -18.09
CA LYS A 106 13.26 8.59 -16.67
C LYS A 106 11.91 9.09 -16.18
N TYR A 107 11.16 8.22 -15.53
CA TYR A 107 9.88 8.51 -14.89
C TYR A 107 9.98 8.33 -13.38
N THR A 108 9.47 9.27 -12.63
CA THR A 108 9.30 9.12 -11.19
C THR A 108 8.17 8.11 -10.89
N PRO A 109 8.17 7.47 -9.70
CA PRO A 109 7.04 6.66 -9.28
C PRO A 109 5.71 7.41 -9.30
N GLN A 110 5.73 8.72 -8.98
CA GLN A 110 4.56 9.60 -9.04
C GLN A 110 4.03 9.73 -10.48
N GLU A 111 4.90 9.92 -11.47
CA GLU A 111 4.49 10.01 -12.88
C GLU A 111 3.87 8.72 -13.39
N ILE A 112 4.42 7.56 -13.04
CA ILE A 112 3.83 6.26 -13.40
C ILE A 112 2.47 6.06 -12.71
N SER A 113 2.40 6.36 -11.42
CA SER A 113 1.13 6.29 -10.66
C SER A 113 0.08 7.26 -11.20
N ALA A 114 0.50 8.45 -11.64
CA ALA A 114 -0.38 9.42 -12.28
C ALA A 114 -1.02 8.89 -13.58
N ILE A 115 -0.29 8.09 -14.36
CA ILE A 115 -0.85 7.45 -15.56
C ILE A 115 -1.97 6.46 -15.17
N ILE A 116 -1.82 5.72 -14.08
CA ILE A 116 -2.87 4.83 -13.55
C ILE A 116 -4.07 5.67 -13.08
N LEU A 117 -3.81 6.75 -12.33
CA LEU A 117 -4.87 7.64 -11.84
C LEU A 117 -5.62 8.34 -12.97
N GLN A 118 -4.96 8.68 -14.09
CA GLN A 118 -5.62 9.18 -15.30
C GLN A 118 -6.60 8.16 -15.88
N LYS A 119 -6.27 6.87 -15.85
CA LYS A 119 -7.22 5.80 -16.26
C LYS A 119 -8.41 5.73 -15.30
N MET A 120 -8.19 5.89 -13.99
CA MET A 120 -9.29 5.91 -13.00
C MET A 120 -10.19 7.13 -13.21
N LYS A 121 -9.60 8.31 -13.40
CA LYS A 121 -10.32 9.54 -13.74
C LYS A 121 -11.16 9.37 -15.00
N LYS A 122 -10.55 8.88 -16.09
CA LYS A 122 -11.24 8.63 -17.36
C LYS A 122 -12.39 7.65 -17.21
N THR A 123 -12.19 6.56 -16.46
CA THR A 123 -13.25 5.58 -16.15
C THR A 123 -14.44 6.24 -15.45
N ALA A 124 -14.18 7.14 -14.50
CA ALA A 124 -15.22 7.88 -13.80
C ALA A 124 -15.93 8.89 -14.72
N GLU A 125 -15.20 9.62 -15.54
CA GLU A 125 -15.76 10.57 -16.51
C GLU A 125 -16.65 9.89 -17.54
N ASP A 126 -16.24 8.73 -18.05
CA ASP A 126 -17.03 7.93 -19.01
C ASP A 126 -18.34 7.42 -18.37
N TYR A 127 -18.31 7.06 -17.09
CA TYR A 127 -19.48 6.61 -16.35
C TYR A 127 -20.43 7.76 -16.02
N LEU A 128 -19.90 8.88 -15.53
CA LEU A 128 -20.69 10.03 -15.07
C LEU A 128 -21.17 10.93 -16.20
N GLY A 129 -20.51 10.88 -17.36
CA GLY A 129 -20.79 11.75 -18.49
C GLY A 129 -20.41 13.23 -18.27
N GLU A 130 -19.54 13.49 -17.30
CA GLU A 130 -19.03 14.83 -16.94
C GLU A 130 -17.55 14.80 -16.56
N ASP A 131 -16.90 15.96 -16.60
CA ASP A 131 -15.51 16.11 -16.17
C ASP A 131 -15.40 15.89 -14.65
N VAL A 132 -14.44 15.07 -14.23
CA VAL A 132 -14.11 14.83 -12.83
C VAL A 132 -12.87 15.61 -12.43
N LYS A 133 -13.00 16.44 -11.40
CA LYS A 133 -11.90 17.28 -10.90
C LYS A 133 -11.40 16.86 -9.54
N ASP A 134 -12.29 16.40 -8.67
CA ASP A 134 -12.01 16.20 -7.25
C ASP A 134 -11.96 14.70 -6.91
N ALA A 135 -10.98 14.30 -6.10
CA ALA A 135 -10.82 12.92 -5.67
C ALA A 135 -10.37 12.83 -4.21
N VAL A 136 -10.76 11.72 -3.58
CA VAL A 136 -10.14 11.18 -2.37
C VAL A 136 -9.33 9.96 -2.80
N ILE A 137 -8.06 9.91 -2.42
CA ILE A 137 -7.15 8.79 -2.77
C ILE A 137 -6.71 8.12 -1.48
N THR A 138 -6.64 6.79 -1.48
CA THR A 138 -6.24 6.03 -0.30
C THR A 138 -4.77 5.65 -0.32
N VAL A 139 -4.24 5.43 0.87
CA VAL A 139 -2.87 4.95 1.12
C VAL A 139 -2.91 3.92 2.25
N PRO A 140 -1.95 3.00 2.31
CA PRO A 140 -1.75 2.15 3.47
C PRO A 140 -1.63 2.98 4.76
N ALA A 141 -2.20 2.49 5.86
CA ALA A 141 -2.17 3.23 7.13
C ALA A 141 -0.74 3.45 7.62
N TYR A 142 0.15 2.48 7.36
CA TYR A 142 1.55 2.51 7.80
C TYR A 142 2.50 3.28 6.86
N PHE A 143 1.97 3.96 5.84
CA PHE A 143 2.77 4.83 4.96
C PHE A 143 3.37 6.01 5.73
N SER A 144 4.64 6.28 5.46
CA SER A 144 5.35 7.47 5.92
C SER A 144 4.78 8.75 5.28
N ASP A 145 5.10 9.90 5.86
CA ASP A 145 4.72 11.19 5.30
C ASP A 145 5.20 11.39 3.86
N SER A 146 6.45 10.98 3.56
CA SER A 146 7.00 11.04 2.19
C SER A 146 6.19 10.22 1.18
N GLN A 147 5.71 9.04 1.57
CA GLN A 147 4.90 8.17 0.71
C GLN A 147 3.49 8.74 0.50
N ARG A 148 2.90 9.34 1.54
CA ARG A 148 1.62 10.06 1.47
C ARG A 148 1.69 11.26 0.54
N GLN A 149 2.74 12.08 0.70
CA GLN A 149 2.98 13.25 -0.14
C GLN A 149 3.21 12.85 -1.61
N ALA A 150 4.00 11.81 -1.87
CA ALA A 150 4.22 11.29 -3.22
C ALA A 150 2.91 10.79 -3.87
N THR A 151 2.02 10.17 -3.09
CA THR A 151 0.69 9.74 -3.59
C THR A 151 -0.19 10.94 -3.93
N LYS A 152 -0.18 11.98 -3.10
CA LYS A 152 -0.89 13.24 -3.38
C LYS A 152 -0.37 13.89 -4.66
N GLU A 153 0.95 14.00 -4.82
CA GLU A 153 1.59 14.52 -6.03
C GLU A 153 1.20 13.74 -7.28
N ALA A 154 1.13 12.41 -7.20
CA ALA A 154 0.65 11.57 -8.31
C ALA A 154 -0.79 11.94 -8.71
N GLY A 155 -1.66 12.19 -7.74
CA GLY A 155 -3.02 12.68 -7.98
C GLY A 155 -3.02 14.04 -8.71
N GLU A 156 -2.23 14.97 -8.24
CA GLU A 156 -2.11 16.32 -8.84
C GLU A 156 -1.53 16.25 -10.28
N ILE A 157 -0.49 15.44 -10.51
CA ILE A 157 0.08 15.19 -11.84
C ILE A 157 -0.97 14.57 -12.79
N SER A 158 -1.88 13.74 -12.27
CA SER A 158 -2.96 13.16 -13.07
C SER A 158 -4.06 14.14 -13.47
N GLY A 159 -4.01 15.37 -12.95
CA GLY A 159 -5.01 16.41 -13.16
C GLY A 159 -6.21 16.30 -12.23
N LEU A 160 -6.05 15.64 -11.07
CA LEU A 160 -7.03 15.60 -9.99
C LEU A 160 -6.68 16.59 -8.89
N ASN A 161 -7.67 17.27 -8.35
CA ASN A 161 -7.58 17.96 -7.08
C ASN A 161 -7.79 16.95 -5.95
N VAL A 162 -6.73 16.62 -5.23
CA VAL A 162 -6.77 15.65 -4.15
C VAL A 162 -7.28 16.33 -2.88
N LEU A 163 -8.57 16.15 -2.59
CA LEU A 163 -9.21 16.76 -1.43
C LEU A 163 -8.68 16.19 -0.12
N ARG A 164 -8.39 14.88 -0.11
CA ARG A 164 -7.85 14.18 1.06
C ARG A 164 -7.11 12.90 0.64
N ILE A 165 -6.04 12.58 1.38
CA ILE A 165 -5.45 11.25 1.44
C ILE A 165 -6.03 10.57 2.69
N VAL A 166 -6.56 9.35 2.53
CA VAL A 166 -7.22 8.58 3.60
C VAL A 166 -6.55 7.21 3.74
N ASN A 167 -6.42 6.72 4.95
CA ASN A 167 -5.89 5.39 5.21
C ASN A 167 -6.85 4.32 4.69
N GLU A 168 -6.31 3.28 4.04
CA GLU A 168 -7.08 2.17 3.45
C GLU A 168 -7.98 1.48 4.47
N PRO A 169 -7.50 1.06 5.67
CA PRO A 169 -8.37 0.44 6.67
C PRO A 169 -9.44 1.40 7.21
N THR A 170 -9.14 2.69 7.29
CA THR A 170 -10.10 3.71 7.71
C THR A 170 -11.22 3.88 6.66
N ALA A 171 -10.86 3.92 5.38
CA ALA A 171 -11.83 3.93 4.30
C ALA A 171 -12.71 2.67 4.32
N ALA A 172 -12.10 1.49 4.50
CA ALA A 172 -12.84 0.24 4.60
C ALA A 172 -13.85 0.26 5.77
N ALA A 173 -13.44 0.77 6.92
CA ALA A 173 -14.31 0.92 8.08
C ALA A 173 -15.49 1.87 7.82
N LEU A 174 -15.26 3.00 7.12
CA LEU A 174 -16.33 3.91 6.72
C LEU A 174 -17.36 3.22 5.83
N ALA A 175 -16.92 2.50 4.80
CA ALA A 175 -17.82 1.76 3.91
C ALA A 175 -18.63 0.68 4.66
N TYR A 176 -17.98 -0.02 5.60
CA TYR A 176 -18.60 -1.06 6.41
C TYR A 176 -19.61 -0.49 7.41
N GLY A 177 -19.26 0.62 8.06
CA GLY A 177 -19.99 1.18 9.18
C GLY A 177 -21.06 2.19 8.82
N ILE A 178 -21.13 2.67 7.57
CA ILE A 178 -22.05 3.75 7.18
C ILE A 178 -23.53 3.43 7.52
N ASP A 179 -23.92 2.17 7.37
CA ASP A 179 -25.28 1.71 7.67
C ASP A 179 -25.44 1.24 9.13
N LYS A 180 -24.39 1.35 9.97
CA LYS A 180 -24.33 0.84 11.34
C LYS A 180 -23.99 1.92 12.38
N SER A 181 -24.05 3.18 12.01
CA SER A 181 -23.61 4.33 12.81
C SER A 181 -24.29 4.45 14.19
N ASP A 182 -25.41 3.77 14.41
CA ASP A 182 -26.14 3.76 15.68
C ASP A 182 -25.65 2.71 16.69
N LYS A 183 -24.66 1.92 16.33
CA LYS A 183 -24.09 0.86 17.20
C LYS A 183 -22.70 1.24 17.66
N ASP A 184 -22.46 1.09 18.96
CA ASP A 184 -21.10 1.16 19.50
C ASP A 184 -20.41 -0.19 19.23
N MET A 185 -19.28 -0.18 18.51
CA MET A 185 -18.55 -1.38 18.12
C MET A 185 -17.04 -1.12 18.06
N ASN A 186 -16.26 -2.12 18.44
CA ASN A 186 -14.83 -2.17 18.16
C ASN A 186 -14.58 -3.18 17.04
N ILE A 187 -13.90 -2.76 15.99
CA ILE A 187 -13.59 -3.61 14.85
C ILE A 187 -12.09 -3.70 14.61
N ALA A 188 -11.64 -4.86 14.15
CA ALA A 188 -10.32 -5.04 13.59
C ALA A 188 -10.41 -5.07 12.07
N VAL A 189 -9.69 -4.19 11.40
CA VAL A 189 -9.53 -4.22 9.95
C VAL A 189 -8.18 -4.82 9.65
N TYR A 190 -8.17 -5.97 8.97
CA TYR A 190 -7.00 -6.67 8.52
C TYR A 190 -6.90 -6.52 7.01
N ASP A 191 -6.02 -5.62 6.56
CA ASP A 191 -5.81 -5.32 5.14
C ASP A 191 -4.53 -5.97 4.66
N PHE A 192 -4.67 -7.04 3.86
CA PHE A 192 -3.57 -7.76 3.24
C PHE A 192 -3.68 -7.65 1.73
N GLY A 193 -3.04 -6.62 1.19
CA GLY A 193 -3.05 -6.28 -0.22
C GLY A 193 -1.99 -7.00 -1.04
N GLY A 194 -1.70 -6.46 -2.22
CA GLY A 194 -0.67 -6.99 -3.11
C GLY A 194 0.76 -6.70 -2.63
N GLY A 195 0.99 -5.63 -1.87
CA GLY A 195 2.33 -5.19 -1.48
C GLY A 195 2.49 -4.81 -0.02
N THR A 196 1.39 -4.60 0.71
CA THR A 196 1.39 -4.13 2.09
C THR A 196 0.43 -4.92 2.96
N LEU A 197 0.73 -4.94 4.25
CA LEU A 197 -0.15 -5.41 5.31
C LEU A 197 -0.39 -4.26 6.28
N ASP A 198 -1.66 -3.96 6.56
CA ASP A 198 -2.08 -3.03 7.60
C ASP A 198 -3.10 -3.68 8.52
N VAL A 199 -2.94 -3.50 9.81
CA VAL A 199 -3.91 -3.91 10.83
C VAL A 199 -4.30 -2.70 11.65
N SER A 200 -5.58 -2.35 11.66
CA SER A 200 -6.09 -1.22 12.42
C SER A 200 -7.22 -1.64 13.35
N ILE A 201 -7.19 -1.13 14.55
CA ILE A 201 -8.27 -1.27 15.52
C ILE A 201 -9.03 0.03 15.56
N LEU A 202 -10.33 -0.03 15.30
CA LEU A 202 -11.22 1.12 15.27
C LEU A 202 -12.39 0.93 16.22
N SER A 203 -12.84 2.04 16.77
CA SER A 203 -14.13 2.12 17.47
C SER A 203 -15.07 3.03 16.70
N PHE A 204 -16.33 2.67 16.61
CA PHE A 204 -17.34 3.59 16.09
C PHE A 204 -18.63 3.52 16.90
N GLY A 205 -19.27 4.69 17.02
CA GLY A 205 -20.51 4.86 17.72
C GLY A 205 -20.97 6.31 17.67
N GLY A 206 -22.27 6.54 17.66
CA GLY A 206 -22.82 7.90 17.64
C GLY A 206 -22.38 8.77 16.45
N GLY A 207 -22.06 8.17 15.30
CA GLY A 207 -21.55 8.89 14.12
C GLY A 207 -20.06 9.23 14.15
N VAL A 208 -19.32 8.78 15.17
CA VAL A 208 -17.86 8.97 15.27
C VAL A 208 -17.14 7.67 14.91
N PHE A 209 -16.20 7.75 13.98
CA PHE A 209 -15.25 6.67 13.62
C PHE A 209 -13.89 7.08 14.15
N GLU A 210 -13.37 6.35 15.10
CA GLU A 210 -12.08 6.61 15.73
C GLU A 210 -11.13 5.44 15.53
N VAL A 211 -9.97 5.71 14.91
CA VAL A 211 -8.86 4.77 14.87
C VAL A 211 -8.16 4.80 16.22
N LEU A 212 -8.12 3.67 16.92
CA LEU A 212 -7.46 3.53 18.22
C LEU A 212 -5.98 3.23 18.04
N SER A 213 -5.65 2.40 17.06
CA SER A 213 -4.27 2.03 16.73
C SER A 213 -4.16 1.48 15.32
N THR A 214 -2.94 1.54 14.78
CA THR A 214 -2.56 0.86 13.55
C THR A 214 -1.14 0.32 13.67
N ASP A 215 -0.88 -0.83 13.04
CA ASP A 215 0.44 -1.41 12.83
C ASP A 215 0.48 -2.11 11.48
N GLY A 216 1.65 -2.38 10.92
CA GLY A 216 1.71 -2.97 9.59
C GLY A 216 3.12 -3.26 9.09
N ASP A 217 3.18 -3.68 7.83
CA ASP A 217 4.41 -3.96 7.10
C ASP A 217 4.25 -3.51 5.64
N THR A 218 5.02 -2.51 5.24
CA THR A 218 4.96 -1.92 3.90
C THR A 218 5.63 -2.77 2.82
N HIS A 219 6.21 -3.92 3.20
CA HIS A 219 6.91 -4.86 2.31
C HIS A 219 6.44 -6.30 2.55
N LEU A 220 5.16 -6.50 2.78
CA LEU A 220 4.53 -7.81 2.93
C LEU A 220 3.17 -7.81 2.24
N GLY A 221 3.02 -8.62 1.19
CA GLY A 221 1.80 -8.68 0.40
C GLY A 221 1.70 -9.90 -0.50
N GLY A 222 0.70 -9.90 -1.36
CA GLY A 222 0.45 -10.98 -2.33
C GLY A 222 1.61 -11.22 -3.31
N SER A 223 2.38 -10.19 -3.65
CA SER A 223 3.58 -10.32 -4.49
C SER A 223 4.68 -11.14 -3.81
N ASP A 224 4.79 -11.08 -2.47
CA ASP A 224 5.75 -11.90 -1.72
C ASP A 224 5.29 -13.36 -1.68
N VAL A 225 3.99 -13.61 -1.67
CA VAL A 225 3.41 -14.95 -1.84
C VAL A 225 3.72 -15.50 -3.23
N ASP A 226 3.54 -14.70 -4.28
CA ASP A 226 3.87 -15.07 -5.65
C ASP A 226 5.37 -15.42 -5.78
N GLU A 227 6.25 -14.66 -5.17
CA GLU A 227 7.69 -14.90 -5.17
C GLU A 227 8.07 -16.26 -4.55
N LYS A 228 7.40 -16.69 -3.48
CA LYS A 228 7.59 -18.04 -2.91
C LYS A 228 7.28 -19.14 -3.93
N VAL A 229 6.19 -18.99 -4.66
CA VAL A 229 5.80 -19.95 -5.71
C VAL A 229 6.77 -19.88 -6.90
N MET A 230 7.16 -18.68 -7.32
CA MET A 230 8.13 -18.47 -8.39
C MET A 230 9.46 -19.15 -8.06
N ASN A 231 10.01 -18.94 -6.88
CA ASN A 231 11.26 -19.54 -6.45
C ASN A 231 11.17 -21.06 -6.42
N TRP A 232 10.06 -21.61 -5.92
CA TRP A 232 9.82 -23.06 -5.97
C TRP A 232 9.81 -23.57 -7.42
N LEU A 233 9.14 -22.90 -8.36
CA LEU A 233 9.10 -23.30 -9.77
C LEU A 233 10.50 -23.27 -10.44
N ILE A 234 11.28 -22.24 -10.13
CA ILE A 234 12.65 -22.09 -10.64
C ILE A 234 13.55 -23.23 -10.14
N ASP A 235 13.47 -23.53 -8.83
CA ASP A 235 14.24 -24.60 -8.20
C ASP A 235 13.85 -25.99 -8.76
N GLU A 236 12.55 -26.25 -8.91
CA GLU A 236 12.04 -27.49 -9.50
C GLU A 236 12.51 -27.66 -10.95
N PHE A 237 12.45 -26.58 -11.75
CA PHE A 237 12.92 -26.62 -13.13
C PHE A 237 14.43 -26.85 -13.21
N LYS A 238 15.19 -26.19 -12.33
CA LYS A 238 16.64 -26.38 -12.26
C LYS A 238 17.02 -27.81 -11.86
N ASN A 239 16.26 -28.42 -10.94
CA ASN A 239 16.46 -29.81 -10.53
C ASN A 239 16.14 -30.80 -11.67
N ASP A 240 15.10 -30.55 -12.44
CA ASP A 240 14.66 -31.45 -13.52
C ASP A 240 15.54 -31.31 -14.79
N GLU A 241 15.86 -30.08 -15.16
CA GLU A 241 16.47 -29.77 -16.46
C GLU A 241 17.93 -29.29 -16.36
N GLY A 242 18.44 -29.04 -15.15
CA GLY A 242 19.81 -28.55 -14.93
C GLY A 242 20.05 -27.11 -15.37
N VAL A 243 18.99 -26.33 -15.63
CA VAL A 243 19.04 -24.98 -16.20
C VAL A 243 18.44 -23.95 -15.25
N ASP A 244 19.15 -22.84 -15.06
CA ASP A 244 18.69 -21.69 -14.33
C ASP A 244 17.98 -20.69 -15.27
N ILE A 245 16.65 -20.63 -15.19
CA ILE A 245 15.82 -19.75 -16.02
C ILE A 245 15.61 -18.35 -15.41
N SER A 246 16.16 -18.08 -14.24
CA SER A 246 15.97 -16.79 -13.54
C SER A 246 16.56 -15.58 -14.27
N LYS A 247 17.46 -15.83 -15.24
CA LYS A 247 18.11 -14.78 -16.04
C LYS A 247 17.35 -14.38 -17.31
N ASP A 248 16.31 -15.11 -17.65
CA ASP A 248 15.45 -14.80 -18.81
C ASP A 248 14.23 -13.98 -18.37
N PRO A 249 14.15 -12.67 -18.71
CA PRO A 249 13.04 -11.82 -18.30
C PRO A 249 11.68 -12.28 -18.82
N MET A 250 11.61 -12.90 -20.00
CA MET A 250 10.36 -13.42 -20.55
C MET A 250 9.89 -14.67 -19.80
N ALA A 251 10.85 -15.58 -19.51
CA ALA A 251 10.56 -16.76 -18.70
C ALA A 251 10.09 -16.36 -17.29
N MET A 252 10.79 -15.42 -16.66
CA MET A 252 10.45 -14.92 -15.34
C MET A 252 9.07 -14.29 -15.29
N GLN A 253 8.69 -13.50 -16.30
CA GLN A 253 7.34 -12.91 -16.38
C GLN A 253 6.25 -13.97 -16.53
N ARG A 254 6.50 -15.02 -17.36
CA ARG A 254 5.57 -16.15 -17.49
C ARG A 254 5.43 -16.94 -16.21
N ILE A 255 6.54 -17.15 -15.48
CA ILE A 255 6.52 -17.79 -14.15
C ILE A 255 5.74 -16.95 -13.16
N LYS A 256 5.92 -15.61 -13.14
CA LYS A 256 5.18 -14.70 -12.27
C LYS A 256 3.66 -14.80 -12.52
N GLU A 257 3.24 -14.75 -13.77
CA GLU A 257 1.81 -14.86 -14.12
C GLU A 257 1.24 -16.23 -13.73
N ALA A 258 2.02 -17.30 -13.92
CA ALA A 258 1.62 -18.64 -13.53
C ALA A 258 1.54 -18.80 -12.00
N ALA A 259 2.45 -18.20 -11.25
CA ALA A 259 2.44 -18.18 -9.78
C ALA A 259 1.21 -17.44 -9.24
N GLU A 260 0.93 -16.23 -9.75
CA GLU A 260 -0.26 -15.45 -9.40
C GLU A 260 -1.54 -16.25 -9.70
N LYS A 261 -1.63 -16.84 -10.88
CA LYS A 261 -2.77 -17.67 -11.27
C LYS A 261 -2.94 -18.87 -10.34
N ALA A 262 -1.86 -19.59 -10.03
CA ALA A 262 -1.89 -20.74 -9.14
C ALA A 262 -2.34 -20.34 -7.71
N LYS A 263 -1.83 -19.22 -7.18
CA LYS A 263 -2.29 -18.65 -5.90
C LYS A 263 -3.81 -18.44 -5.89
N ILE A 264 -4.35 -17.84 -6.94
CA ILE A 264 -5.79 -17.56 -7.06
C ILE A 264 -6.57 -18.87 -7.14
N GLU A 265 -6.16 -19.82 -7.98
CA GLU A 265 -6.86 -21.11 -8.14
C GLU A 265 -6.85 -21.93 -6.86
N LEU A 266 -5.73 -21.98 -6.13
CA LEU A 266 -5.59 -22.71 -4.87
C LEU A 266 -6.40 -22.10 -3.70
N SER A 267 -6.99 -20.93 -3.89
CA SER A 267 -7.98 -20.40 -2.93
C SER A 267 -9.31 -21.16 -2.98
N SER A 268 -9.59 -21.91 -4.05
CA SER A 268 -10.83 -22.66 -4.24
C SER A 268 -10.64 -24.13 -4.61
N THR A 269 -9.42 -24.55 -4.99
CA THR A 269 -9.10 -25.92 -5.40
C THR A 269 -8.03 -26.54 -4.51
N ASN A 270 -7.92 -27.87 -4.51
CA ASN A 270 -6.92 -28.60 -3.73
C ASN A 270 -5.57 -28.74 -4.48
N SER A 271 -5.56 -28.54 -5.78
CA SER A 271 -4.37 -28.58 -6.61
C SER A 271 -4.59 -27.82 -7.91
N THR A 272 -3.51 -27.35 -8.51
CA THR A 272 -3.51 -26.74 -9.84
C THR A 272 -2.30 -27.24 -10.64
N GLU A 273 -2.48 -27.39 -11.96
CA GLU A 273 -1.39 -27.68 -12.89
C GLU A 273 -0.83 -26.36 -13.45
N ILE A 274 0.46 -26.19 -13.30
CA ILE A 274 1.23 -25.10 -13.89
C ILE A 274 1.92 -25.66 -15.13
N ASN A 275 1.47 -25.22 -16.31
CA ASN A 275 1.96 -25.69 -17.59
C ASN A 275 2.47 -24.51 -18.43
N LEU A 276 3.78 -24.41 -18.58
CA LEU A 276 4.47 -23.37 -19.33
C LEU A 276 5.27 -24.01 -20.47
N PRO A 277 4.63 -24.28 -21.62
CA PRO A 277 5.31 -24.86 -22.77
C PRO A 277 6.33 -23.87 -23.35
N TYR A 278 7.45 -24.41 -23.85
CA TYR A 278 8.52 -23.60 -24.46
C TYR A 278 9.02 -22.48 -23.55
N ILE A 279 9.25 -22.80 -22.26
CA ILE A 279 9.69 -21.79 -21.28
C ILE A 279 11.10 -21.27 -21.59
N THR A 280 11.95 -22.14 -22.12
CA THR A 280 13.30 -21.82 -22.59
C THR A 280 13.78 -22.85 -23.62
N ALA A 281 14.97 -22.65 -24.21
CA ALA A 281 15.62 -23.61 -25.08
C ALA A 281 17.07 -23.87 -24.59
N VAL A 282 17.50 -25.13 -24.61
CA VAL A 282 18.83 -25.57 -24.26
C VAL A 282 19.40 -26.32 -25.45
N ASP A 283 20.55 -25.90 -25.96
CA ASP A 283 21.19 -26.46 -27.16
C ASP A 283 20.22 -26.58 -28.36
N GLY A 284 19.35 -25.58 -28.51
CA GLY A 284 18.32 -25.54 -29.55
C GLY A 284 17.11 -26.45 -29.32
N MET A 285 17.07 -27.19 -28.22
CA MET A 285 15.91 -28.02 -27.86
C MET A 285 14.99 -27.26 -26.90
N PRO A 286 13.68 -27.21 -27.20
CA PRO A 286 12.72 -26.55 -26.32
C PRO A 286 12.55 -27.32 -25.02
N LYS A 287 12.46 -26.58 -23.93
CA LYS A 287 12.15 -27.06 -22.57
C LYS A 287 10.78 -26.56 -22.10
N HIS A 288 10.10 -27.40 -21.36
CA HIS A 288 8.76 -27.12 -20.84
C HIS A 288 8.79 -27.21 -19.31
N LEU A 289 8.09 -26.31 -18.64
CA LEU A 289 7.86 -26.41 -17.21
C LEU A 289 6.43 -26.88 -16.97
N VAL A 290 6.30 -28.10 -16.43
CA VAL A 290 5.01 -28.67 -16.06
C VAL A 290 5.12 -29.19 -14.62
N LYS A 291 4.35 -28.58 -13.72
CA LYS A 291 4.32 -28.95 -12.30
C LYS A 291 2.91 -28.90 -11.75
N THR A 292 2.58 -29.82 -10.87
CA THR A 292 1.36 -29.76 -10.08
C THR A 292 1.68 -29.17 -8.70
N LEU A 293 1.03 -28.05 -8.38
CA LEU A 293 1.11 -27.43 -7.06
C LEU A 293 -0.14 -27.80 -6.26
N THR A 294 0.04 -28.53 -5.16
CA THR A 294 -1.05 -28.84 -4.24
C THR A 294 -1.25 -27.70 -3.24
N LYS A 295 -2.48 -27.55 -2.73
CA LYS A 295 -2.78 -26.58 -1.67
C LYS A 295 -1.89 -26.76 -0.45
N ALA A 296 -1.65 -28.00 0.00
CA ALA A 296 -0.78 -28.30 1.13
C ALA A 296 0.67 -27.83 0.90
N LYS A 297 1.21 -28.05 -0.31
CA LYS A 297 2.55 -27.58 -0.67
C LYS A 297 2.58 -26.05 -0.71
N PHE A 298 1.59 -25.42 -1.32
CA PHE A 298 1.46 -23.97 -1.36
C PHE A 298 1.43 -23.36 0.04
N GLU A 299 0.58 -23.86 0.91
CA GLU A 299 0.46 -23.40 2.31
C GLU A 299 1.80 -23.58 3.06
N SER A 300 2.52 -24.68 2.83
CA SER A 300 3.86 -24.88 3.39
C SER A 300 4.89 -23.86 2.89
N LEU A 301 4.81 -23.46 1.62
CA LEU A 301 5.72 -22.45 1.04
C LEU A 301 5.51 -21.06 1.63
N ILE A 302 4.30 -20.73 2.04
CA ILE A 302 3.93 -19.37 2.49
C ILE A 302 3.74 -19.25 4.01
N ASP A 303 3.93 -20.34 4.78
CA ASP A 303 3.64 -20.37 6.23
C ASP A 303 4.39 -19.26 6.98
N ASP A 304 5.65 -19.05 6.68
CA ASP A 304 6.44 -17.98 7.29
C ASP A 304 5.85 -16.58 7.04
N LEU A 305 5.34 -16.33 5.84
CA LEU A 305 4.68 -15.06 5.51
C LEU A 305 3.36 -14.93 6.27
N VAL A 306 2.56 -16.01 6.34
CA VAL A 306 1.28 -16.01 7.07
C VAL A 306 1.51 -15.76 8.55
N GLN A 307 2.48 -16.44 9.19
CA GLN A 307 2.80 -16.20 10.61
C GLN A 307 3.29 -14.76 10.86
N ARG A 308 4.05 -14.19 9.94
CA ARG A 308 4.52 -12.80 10.01
C ARG A 308 3.37 -11.79 10.02
N THR A 309 2.23 -12.10 9.41
CA THR A 309 1.06 -11.21 9.40
C THR A 309 0.36 -11.08 10.76
N ILE A 310 0.59 -12.02 11.68
CA ILE A 310 -0.08 -12.04 12.99
C ILE A 310 0.58 -11.10 14.00
N GLU A 311 1.86 -10.81 13.84
CA GLU A 311 2.58 -9.90 14.75
C GLU A 311 1.99 -8.47 14.77
N PRO A 312 1.66 -7.83 13.62
CA PRO A 312 0.94 -6.57 13.62
C PRO A 312 -0.44 -6.63 14.29
N CYS A 313 -1.14 -7.76 14.24
CA CYS A 313 -2.41 -7.94 14.95
C CYS A 313 -2.24 -7.80 16.47
N LYS A 314 -1.20 -8.44 17.02
CA LYS A 314 -0.89 -8.35 18.46
C LYS A 314 -0.57 -6.92 18.88
N LYS A 315 0.33 -6.27 18.13
CA LYS A 315 0.76 -4.89 18.41
C LYS A 315 -0.39 -3.89 18.30
N ALA A 316 -1.24 -4.04 17.29
CA ALA A 316 -2.40 -3.18 17.15
C ALA A 316 -3.36 -3.30 18.35
N LEU A 317 -3.65 -4.52 18.85
CA LEU A 317 -4.45 -4.72 20.04
C LEU A 317 -3.80 -4.15 21.30
N GLU A 318 -2.51 -4.40 21.50
CA GLU A 318 -1.73 -3.86 22.63
C GLU A 318 -1.76 -2.33 22.66
N ASN A 319 -1.54 -1.69 21.50
CA ASN A 319 -1.54 -0.24 21.35
C ASN A 319 -2.94 0.35 21.55
N ALA A 320 -3.99 -0.35 21.10
CA ALA A 320 -5.39 0.04 21.35
C ALA A 320 -5.82 -0.19 22.81
N LYS A 321 -5.03 -0.96 23.59
CA LYS A 321 -5.33 -1.36 24.96
C LYS A 321 -6.66 -2.14 25.08
N LEU A 322 -6.94 -2.96 24.08
CA LEU A 322 -8.13 -3.81 24.02
C LEU A 322 -7.72 -5.29 24.06
N GLY A 323 -8.55 -6.09 24.71
CA GLY A 323 -8.51 -7.55 24.63
C GLY A 323 -9.14 -8.07 23.32
N ILE A 324 -8.79 -9.28 22.93
CA ILE A 324 -9.35 -9.93 21.73
C ILE A 324 -10.88 -10.08 21.83
N ASP A 325 -11.40 -10.32 23.01
CA ASP A 325 -12.82 -10.45 23.32
C ASP A 325 -13.60 -9.14 23.23
N GLU A 326 -12.92 -8.00 23.30
CA GLU A 326 -13.50 -6.68 23.11
C GLU A 326 -13.64 -6.27 21.64
N ILE A 327 -13.11 -7.05 20.71
CA ILE A 327 -13.31 -6.87 19.27
C ILE A 327 -14.63 -7.50 18.86
N ASP A 328 -15.57 -6.71 18.37
CA ASP A 328 -16.88 -7.20 17.93
C ASP A 328 -16.83 -7.89 16.58
N GLU A 329 -16.13 -7.32 15.61
CA GLU A 329 -15.98 -7.88 14.26
C GLU A 329 -14.56 -7.73 13.70
N VAL A 330 -14.21 -8.64 12.78
CA VAL A 330 -12.97 -8.61 12.01
C VAL A 330 -13.32 -8.47 10.55
N ILE A 331 -12.78 -7.45 9.88
CA ILE A 331 -13.02 -7.16 8.48
C ILE A 331 -11.77 -7.48 7.69
N LEU A 332 -11.90 -8.29 6.65
CA LEU A 332 -10.83 -8.63 5.72
C LEU A 332 -10.86 -7.69 4.51
N VAL A 333 -9.73 -7.09 4.22
CA VAL A 333 -9.49 -6.16 3.12
C VAL A 333 -8.28 -6.61 2.31
N GLY A 334 -8.26 -6.31 1.01
CA GLY A 334 -7.19 -6.72 0.11
C GLY A 334 -7.34 -8.12 -0.45
N GLY A 335 -6.95 -8.31 -1.71
CA GLY A 335 -7.13 -9.56 -2.44
C GLY A 335 -6.40 -10.76 -1.82
N SER A 336 -5.29 -10.54 -1.12
CA SER A 336 -4.50 -11.59 -0.47
C SER A 336 -5.21 -12.21 0.74
N THR A 337 -6.23 -11.55 1.30
CA THR A 337 -7.09 -12.14 2.35
C THR A 337 -7.99 -13.26 1.84
N ARG A 338 -8.08 -13.47 0.52
CA ARG A 338 -8.79 -14.61 -0.08
C ARG A 338 -8.04 -15.94 0.10
N ILE A 339 -6.75 -15.90 0.45
CA ILE A 339 -5.94 -17.11 0.70
C ILE A 339 -6.47 -17.79 1.96
N PRO A 340 -6.91 -19.08 1.87
CA PRO A 340 -7.52 -19.77 3.00
C PRO A 340 -6.64 -19.86 4.25
N ALA A 341 -5.32 -20.06 4.07
CA ALA A 341 -4.37 -20.08 5.19
C ALA A 341 -4.32 -18.75 5.96
N VAL A 342 -4.47 -17.62 5.25
CA VAL A 342 -4.55 -16.29 5.87
C VAL A 342 -5.84 -16.14 6.66
N GLN A 343 -6.97 -16.51 6.08
CA GLN A 343 -8.28 -16.46 6.77
C GLN A 343 -8.28 -17.31 8.04
N GLU A 344 -7.73 -18.50 7.97
CA GLU A 344 -7.64 -19.41 9.13
C GLU A 344 -6.72 -18.86 10.22
N ALA A 345 -5.58 -18.27 9.85
CA ALA A 345 -4.67 -17.63 10.80
C ALA A 345 -5.32 -16.45 11.52
N VAL A 346 -6.04 -15.60 10.80
CA VAL A 346 -6.78 -14.45 11.36
C VAL A 346 -7.90 -14.93 12.26
N LYS A 347 -8.70 -15.90 11.81
CA LYS A 347 -9.76 -16.52 12.59
C LYS A 347 -9.24 -17.14 13.89
N LYS A 348 -8.14 -17.88 13.81
CA LYS A 348 -7.50 -18.49 14.98
C LYS A 348 -7.00 -17.43 15.97
N PHE A 349 -6.42 -16.35 15.46
CA PHE A 349 -5.89 -15.28 16.31
C PHE A 349 -7.01 -14.52 17.03
N PHE A 350 -8.03 -14.05 16.31
CA PHE A 350 -9.12 -13.28 16.91
C PHE A 350 -10.20 -14.14 17.57
N GLY A 351 -10.18 -15.46 17.39
CA GLY A 351 -11.22 -16.37 17.92
C GLY A 351 -12.60 -16.18 17.30
N LYS A 352 -12.68 -15.48 16.17
CA LYS A 352 -13.93 -15.11 15.48
C LYS A 352 -13.83 -15.35 13.99
N GLU A 353 -14.96 -15.69 13.38
CA GLU A 353 -15.07 -15.75 11.91
C GLU A 353 -15.01 -14.33 11.35
N PRO A 354 -14.10 -14.02 10.42
CA PRO A 354 -14.08 -12.72 9.76
C PRO A 354 -15.40 -12.43 9.01
N SER A 355 -15.80 -11.16 9.00
CA SER A 355 -17.01 -10.74 8.31
C SER A 355 -16.92 -10.98 6.79
N LYS A 356 -17.98 -11.55 6.22
CA LYS A 356 -18.12 -11.78 4.77
C LYS A 356 -18.98 -10.73 4.06
N ASN A 357 -19.36 -9.67 4.78
CA ASN A 357 -20.31 -8.66 4.30
C ASN A 357 -19.68 -7.60 3.38
N VAL A 358 -18.37 -7.64 3.16
CA VAL A 358 -17.67 -6.69 2.28
C VAL A 358 -16.87 -7.43 1.21
N ASN A 359 -16.76 -6.82 0.04
CA ASN A 359 -15.83 -7.28 -0.99
C ASN A 359 -14.44 -6.71 -0.67
N PRO A 360 -13.43 -7.55 -0.37
CA PRO A 360 -12.11 -7.09 0.04
C PRO A 360 -11.36 -6.30 -1.05
N ASP A 361 -11.75 -6.43 -2.32
CA ASP A 361 -11.11 -5.72 -3.44
C ASP A 361 -11.75 -4.34 -3.73
N GLU A 362 -12.87 -4.02 -3.10
CA GLU A 362 -13.69 -2.85 -3.44
C GLU A 362 -13.97 -1.93 -2.24
N VAL A 363 -13.97 -2.49 -1.04
CA VAL A 363 -14.43 -1.79 0.17
C VAL A 363 -13.64 -0.51 0.45
N VAL A 364 -12.35 -0.49 0.14
CA VAL A 364 -11.47 0.69 0.31
C VAL A 364 -11.91 1.83 -0.60
N SER A 365 -12.10 1.56 -1.88
CA SER A 365 -12.58 2.55 -2.85
C SER A 365 -13.96 3.08 -2.46
N LEU A 366 -14.88 2.20 -2.06
CA LEU A 366 -16.21 2.59 -1.58
C LEU A 366 -16.12 3.56 -0.40
N GLY A 367 -15.26 3.28 0.59
CA GLY A 367 -15.03 4.17 1.74
C GLY A 367 -14.41 5.50 1.34
N ALA A 368 -13.50 5.50 0.36
CA ALA A 368 -12.94 6.73 -0.18
C ALA A 368 -14.03 7.62 -0.81
N SER A 369 -15.00 7.04 -1.51
CA SER A 369 -16.13 7.82 -2.06
C SER A 369 -17.08 8.33 -0.98
N VAL A 370 -17.29 7.57 0.10
CA VAL A 370 -18.03 8.05 1.28
C VAL A 370 -17.32 9.27 1.89
N GLN A 371 -16.01 9.22 2.05
CA GLN A 371 -15.23 10.36 2.53
C GLN A 371 -15.34 11.57 1.59
N GLY A 372 -15.34 11.32 0.28
CA GLY A 372 -15.59 12.37 -0.73
C GLY A 372 -16.96 13.02 -0.56
N ALA A 373 -18.00 12.22 -0.32
CA ALA A 373 -19.37 12.71 -0.08
C ALA A 373 -19.49 13.52 1.22
N ILE A 374 -18.79 13.10 2.29
CA ILE A 374 -18.71 13.87 3.56
C ILE A 374 -18.08 15.24 3.30
N LEU A 375 -16.94 15.30 2.62
CA LEU A 375 -16.24 16.54 2.30
C LEU A 375 -17.07 17.45 1.40
N ASN A 376 -17.83 16.88 0.48
CA ASN A 376 -18.72 17.60 -0.45
C ASN A 376 -20.10 17.92 0.17
N LYS A 377 -20.34 17.50 1.42
CA LYS A 377 -21.63 17.66 2.15
C LYS A 377 -22.82 17.12 1.36
N GLU A 378 -22.65 15.95 0.74
CA GLU A 378 -23.74 15.30 0.03
C GLU A 378 -24.81 14.77 0.98
N SER A 379 -26.05 14.78 0.53
CA SER A 379 -27.17 14.22 1.30
C SER A 379 -27.02 12.69 1.42
N GLY A 380 -27.31 12.15 2.60
CA GLY A 380 -27.29 10.70 2.84
C GLY A 380 -26.06 10.17 3.55
N VAL A 381 -25.04 11.00 3.83
CA VAL A 381 -23.86 10.58 4.61
C VAL A 381 -23.92 10.93 6.09
N GLY A 382 -24.91 11.75 6.53
CA GLY A 382 -25.04 12.18 7.93
C GLY A 382 -23.86 13.05 8.42
N ASP A 383 -23.85 13.33 9.72
CA ASP A 383 -22.76 14.06 10.39
C ASP A 383 -21.72 13.05 10.90
N ILE A 384 -20.93 12.47 9.98
CA ILE A 384 -19.88 11.53 10.31
C ILE A 384 -18.58 12.27 10.62
N VAL A 385 -17.97 11.95 11.77
CA VAL A 385 -16.66 12.44 12.19
C VAL A 385 -15.66 11.30 12.11
N LEU A 386 -14.54 11.55 11.44
CA LEU A 386 -13.43 10.59 11.32
C LEU A 386 -12.24 11.11 12.10
N LEU A 387 -11.78 10.33 13.08
CA LEU A 387 -10.57 10.57 13.84
C LEU A 387 -9.54 9.49 13.50
N ASP A 388 -8.42 9.88 12.95
CA ASP A 388 -7.33 8.98 12.59
C ASP A 388 -6.12 9.16 13.49
N VAL A 389 -5.07 8.34 13.35
CA VAL A 389 -3.87 8.37 14.16
C VAL A 389 -2.60 8.49 13.31
N THR A 390 -1.52 8.95 13.95
CA THR A 390 -0.18 8.87 13.36
C THR A 390 0.29 7.42 13.39
N PRO A 391 0.78 6.84 12.28
CA PRO A 391 1.25 5.45 12.27
C PRO A 391 2.63 5.26 12.93
N LEU A 392 3.43 6.32 12.95
CA LEU A 392 4.83 6.30 13.38
C LEU A 392 5.11 7.47 14.32
N ASN A 393 6.11 7.32 15.17
CA ASN A 393 6.61 8.41 15.99
C ASN A 393 7.15 9.54 15.12
N LEU A 394 6.87 10.77 15.52
CA LEU A 394 7.50 11.99 15.00
C LEU A 394 8.39 12.58 16.06
N GLY A 395 9.63 12.90 15.71
CA GLY A 395 10.59 13.40 16.68
C GLY A 395 11.74 14.14 16.04
N LEU A 396 12.71 14.47 16.87
CA LEU A 396 13.91 15.22 16.49
C LEU A 396 15.15 14.39 16.80
N GLU A 397 16.19 14.57 15.99
CA GLU A 397 17.54 14.10 16.37
C GLU A 397 18.07 14.93 17.54
N THR A 398 18.55 14.25 18.54
CA THR A 398 19.18 14.83 19.72
C THR A 398 20.61 14.28 19.91
N LEU A 399 21.31 14.75 20.94
CA LEU A 399 22.69 14.36 21.21
C LEU A 399 22.89 12.84 21.20
N GLY A 400 23.96 12.39 20.58
CA GLY A 400 24.33 10.96 20.52
C GLY A 400 23.57 10.17 19.49
N ASN A 401 23.06 10.80 18.42
CA ASN A 401 22.26 10.14 17.39
C ASN A 401 20.96 9.49 17.94
N ALA A 402 20.41 10.07 19.00
CA ALA A 402 19.15 9.60 19.58
C ALA A 402 17.96 10.27 18.89
N MET A 403 16.86 9.55 18.77
CA MET A 403 15.57 10.10 18.39
C MET A 403 14.77 10.43 19.65
N THR A 404 14.43 11.71 19.81
CA THR A 404 13.52 12.17 20.86
C THR A 404 12.12 12.35 20.25
N ASN A 405 11.18 11.51 20.68
CA ASN A 405 9.80 11.57 20.22
C ASN A 405 9.10 12.83 20.75
N LEU A 406 8.44 13.55 19.87
CA LEU A 406 7.51 14.65 20.21
C LEU A 406 6.07 14.16 20.15
N ILE A 407 5.73 13.42 19.09
CA ILE A 407 4.42 12.82 18.89
C ILE A 407 4.62 11.32 18.79
N GLU A 408 4.04 10.59 19.73
CA GLU A 408 4.10 9.12 19.73
C GLU A 408 3.21 8.53 18.64
N ALA A 409 3.60 7.37 18.12
CA ALA A 409 2.76 6.57 17.23
C ALA A 409 1.39 6.31 17.88
N ASN A 410 0.36 6.20 17.06
CA ASN A 410 -1.03 6.04 17.49
C ASN A 410 -1.59 7.23 18.30
N THR A 411 -1.03 8.42 18.11
CA THR A 411 -1.63 9.66 18.62
C THR A 411 -2.72 10.12 17.66
N THR A 412 -3.92 10.38 18.19
CA THR A 412 -5.08 10.89 17.41
C THR A 412 -4.73 12.22 16.75
N ILE A 413 -5.10 12.37 15.49
CA ILE A 413 -4.91 13.59 14.71
C ILE A 413 -6.23 14.31 14.43
N PRO A 414 -6.23 15.67 14.39
CA PRO A 414 -5.09 16.57 14.46
C PRO A 414 -4.51 16.72 15.87
N CYS A 415 -3.18 16.80 15.98
CA CYS A 415 -2.51 17.03 17.26
C CYS A 415 -1.39 18.08 17.12
N LYS A 416 -1.00 18.69 18.24
CA LYS A 416 0.10 19.63 18.34
C LYS A 416 0.92 19.33 19.59
N LYS A 417 2.24 19.27 19.44
CA LYS A 417 3.20 19.14 20.56
C LYS A 417 4.28 20.18 20.45
N THR A 418 4.65 20.72 21.60
CA THR A 418 5.72 21.69 21.76
C THR A 418 6.65 21.20 22.85
N GLN A 419 7.95 21.35 22.64
CA GLN A 419 8.97 20.98 23.61
C GLN A 419 10.13 21.98 23.54
N THR A 420 10.67 22.33 24.69
CA THR A 420 11.82 23.22 24.79
C THR A 420 13.11 22.41 24.73
N PHE A 421 14.02 22.83 23.87
CA PHE A 421 15.38 22.31 23.73
C PHE A 421 16.38 23.38 24.08
N THR A 422 17.65 23.01 24.17
CA THR A 422 18.73 23.91 24.52
C THR A 422 19.99 23.59 23.72
N THR A 423 20.98 24.50 23.76
CA THR A 423 22.27 24.32 23.08
C THR A 423 23.11 23.24 23.74
N ALA A 424 23.87 22.50 22.92
CA ALA A 424 24.76 21.41 23.32
C ALA A 424 26.21 21.89 23.65
N GLN A 425 26.58 23.09 23.16
CA GLN A 425 27.94 23.66 23.31
C GLN A 425 27.85 25.10 23.75
N ASP A 426 28.94 25.56 24.42
CA ASP A 426 29.08 26.96 24.76
C ASP A 426 29.21 27.85 23.51
N ASN A 427 28.60 29.02 23.56
CA ASN A 427 28.62 30.01 22.46
C ASN A 427 28.10 29.51 21.12
N GLN A 428 27.21 28.50 21.12
CA GLN A 428 26.57 27.97 19.92
C GLN A 428 25.59 29.00 19.35
N THR A 429 25.82 29.42 18.08
CA THR A 429 25.04 30.46 17.42
C THR A 429 24.01 29.93 16.43
N ALA A 430 24.01 28.61 16.15
CA ALA A 430 23.07 27.95 15.31
C ALA A 430 22.78 26.52 15.78
N ILE A 431 21.58 26.03 15.48
CA ILE A 431 21.18 24.64 15.72
C ILE A 431 20.56 24.09 14.44
N THR A 432 21.07 22.96 14.00
CA THR A 432 20.45 22.19 12.93
C THR A 432 19.40 21.25 13.56
N VAL A 433 18.16 21.40 13.15
CA VAL A 433 17.04 20.55 13.58
C VAL A 433 16.73 19.56 12.47
N ARG A 434 16.85 18.26 12.76
CA ARG A 434 16.47 17.18 11.86
C ARG A 434 15.18 16.55 12.39
N VAL A 435 14.12 16.65 11.57
CA VAL A 435 12.81 16.07 11.87
C VAL A 435 12.78 14.65 11.31
N LEU A 436 12.41 13.71 12.16
CA LEU A 436 12.46 12.28 11.89
C LEU A 436 11.09 11.63 12.09
N GLN A 437 10.84 10.62 11.30
CA GLN A 437 9.67 9.74 11.42
C GLN A 437 10.12 8.28 11.52
N GLY A 438 9.61 7.54 12.49
CA GLY A 438 9.91 6.12 12.69
C GLY A 438 9.91 5.70 14.15
N ASN A 439 10.03 4.39 14.38
CA ASN A 439 9.89 3.77 15.70
C ASN A 439 11.23 3.25 16.26
N ARG A 440 12.36 3.65 15.68
CA ARG A 440 13.69 3.21 16.11
C ARG A 440 14.31 4.23 17.08
N PRO A 441 15.07 3.77 18.10
CA PRO A 441 15.66 4.68 19.09
C PRO A 441 16.79 5.55 18.53
N LEU A 442 17.47 5.11 17.46
CA LEU A 442 18.55 5.86 16.83
C LEU A 442 18.03 6.72 15.68
N ALA A 443 18.43 7.99 15.63
CA ALA A 443 18.04 8.94 14.60
C ALA A 443 18.39 8.45 13.18
N SER A 444 19.58 7.86 13.01
CA SER A 444 20.07 7.32 11.72
C SER A 444 19.26 6.12 11.19
N GLN A 445 18.41 5.51 12.01
CA GLN A 445 17.56 4.38 11.64
C GLN A 445 16.12 4.80 11.29
N ASN A 446 15.83 6.09 11.42
CA ASN A 446 14.51 6.65 11.12
C ASN A 446 14.57 7.52 9.86
N LYS A 447 13.41 7.71 9.24
CA LYS A 447 13.29 8.50 8.00
C LYS A 447 13.36 9.98 8.33
N GLN A 448 14.30 10.69 7.70
CA GLN A 448 14.35 12.16 7.81
C GLN A 448 13.29 12.75 6.89
N ILE A 449 12.33 13.46 7.48
CA ILE A 449 11.24 14.13 6.77
C ILE A 449 11.46 15.64 6.63
N GLY A 450 12.39 16.22 7.41
CA GLY A 450 12.74 17.63 7.31
C GLY A 450 14.07 17.94 7.94
N ILE A 451 14.66 19.03 7.50
CA ILE A 451 15.85 19.61 8.11
C ILE A 451 15.78 21.14 7.99
N PHE A 452 16.06 21.83 9.06
CA PHE A 452 16.16 23.29 9.06
C PHE A 452 17.20 23.77 10.08
N ASN A 453 17.74 24.96 9.84
CA ASN A 453 18.71 25.61 10.72
C ASN A 453 18.05 26.77 11.45
N LEU A 454 18.18 26.80 12.74
CA LEU A 454 17.88 27.96 13.56
C LEU A 454 19.20 28.72 13.78
N GLU A 455 19.28 29.92 13.22
CA GLU A 455 20.46 30.77 13.25
C GLU A 455 20.22 32.04 14.09
N GLY A 456 21.28 32.75 14.45
CA GLY A 456 21.18 34.02 15.17
C GLY A 456 20.96 33.87 16.68
N LEU A 457 21.32 32.72 17.26
CA LEU A 457 21.32 32.54 18.68
C LEU A 457 22.42 33.43 19.31
N MET A 458 22.07 34.14 20.38
CA MET A 458 23.05 34.89 21.13
C MET A 458 24.05 33.95 21.84
N PRO A 459 25.36 34.19 21.71
CA PRO A 459 26.35 33.39 22.42
C PRO A 459 26.10 33.35 23.94
N ALA A 460 25.99 32.16 24.46
CA ALA A 460 25.76 31.89 25.90
C ALA A 460 26.33 30.53 26.28
N PRO A 461 26.51 30.23 27.56
CA PRO A 461 26.88 28.89 28.02
C PRO A 461 25.84 27.85 27.56
N LYS A 462 26.30 26.62 27.31
CA LYS A 462 25.41 25.49 26.95
C LYS A 462 24.29 25.34 27.97
N GLY A 463 23.11 25.03 27.50
CA GLY A 463 21.95 24.83 28.36
C GLY A 463 21.18 26.11 28.75
N ILE A 464 21.70 27.30 28.42
CA ILE A 464 21.03 28.57 28.72
C ILE A 464 20.05 29.00 27.62
N PRO A 465 20.40 28.99 26.33
CA PRO A 465 19.44 29.32 25.29
C PRO A 465 18.26 28.31 25.27
N GLN A 466 17.05 28.81 25.25
CA GLN A 466 15.82 28.01 25.14
C GLN A 466 15.25 28.14 23.75
N LEU A 467 14.94 27.00 23.15
CA LEU A 467 14.40 26.88 21.80
C LEU A 467 13.11 26.05 21.89
N GLU A 468 12.03 26.63 21.46
CA GLU A 468 10.71 25.98 21.43
C GLU A 468 10.37 25.47 20.04
#